data_180e6f6741697534fc4b3445d5cb8362
#
_entry.id   180e6f6741697534fc4b3445d5cb8362
#
_cell.length_a   1.000
_cell.length_b   1.000
_cell.length_c   1.000
_cell.angle_alpha   90.00
_cell.angle_beta   90.00
_cell.angle_gamma   90.00
#
_symmetry.space_group_name_H-M   'P 1'
#
loop_
_entity.id
_entity.type
_entity.pdbx_description
1 polymer ?
#
loop_
_entity_poly.entity_id
_entity_poly.type
_entity_poly.pdbx_seq_one_letter_code
_entity_poly.pdbx_strand_id
1 'polypeptide(L)'
;LAEQLGVANRLVFFNDWVAYEDRENFLLEADLGLNIHRDNLETRFSFRTRMMDYFWAGLPIITTEGDPLSALVKQNQLGLTVPCGDAEALAHAILRAADDQATRQTWKLNCLATAKEFSWDRVFEPVAAWCRSPIQARDKEYTDVWNSCVGDSGSWPKHAWEYYLQRALHHYRVTGMRGLATRVISWSCGR
;
A
#
# COMPACT_ATOMS: atom_id res chain seq x y z
N LEU A 1 -11.03 24.97 3.12
CA LEU A 1 -9.79 25.77 3.14
C LEU A 1 -9.42 26.22 1.72
N ALA A 2 -9.33 25.32 0.72
CA ALA A 2 -8.98 25.70 -0.66
C ALA A 2 -9.95 26.73 -1.26
N GLU A 3 -11.25 26.58 -1.00
CA GLU A 3 -12.29 27.54 -1.39
C GLU A 3 -12.10 28.88 -0.66
N GLN A 4 -11.84 28.84 0.66
CA GLN A 4 -11.61 30.06 1.47
C GLN A 4 -10.38 30.84 1.02
N LEU A 5 -9.37 30.14 0.48
CA LEU A 5 -8.15 30.73 -0.05
C LEU A 5 -8.29 31.14 -1.54
N GLY A 6 -9.44 30.86 -2.19
CA GLY A 6 -9.68 31.17 -3.59
C GLY A 6 -8.80 30.40 -4.58
N VAL A 7 -8.27 29.23 -4.17
CA VAL A 7 -7.39 28.37 -5.00
C VAL A 7 -8.09 27.12 -5.53
N ALA A 8 -9.29 26.79 -5.03
CA ALA A 8 -10.09 25.67 -5.50
C ALA A 8 -10.47 25.91 -6.99
N ASN A 9 -10.42 24.83 -7.79
CA ASN A 9 -10.70 24.81 -9.24
C ASN A 9 -9.86 25.79 -10.08
N ARG A 10 -8.79 26.35 -9.49
CA ARG A 10 -7.82 27.21 -10.18
C ARG A 10 -6.40 26.67 -10.08
N LEU A 11 -5.99 26.29 -8.88
CA LEU A 11 -4.67 25.71 -8.56
C LEU A 11 -4.81 24.34 -7.91
N VAL A 12 -5.92 24.08 -7.24
CA VAL A 12 -6.22 22.82 -6.56
C VAL A 12 -7.52 22.27 -7.12
N PHE A 13 -7.47 21.08 -7.67
CA PHE A 13 -8.60 20.39 -8.29
C PHE A 13 -8.93 19.15 -7.45
N PHE A 14 -10.21 19.01 -7.10
CA PHE A 14 -10.74 17.83 -6.42
C PHE A 14 -11.55 17.05 -7.44
N ASN A 15 -10.93 16.07 -8.06
CA ASN A 15 -11.59 15.25 -9.07
C ASN A 15 -12.48 14.20 -8.44
N ASP A 16 -13.45 13.70 -9.18
CA ASP A 16 -14.24 12.55 -8.84
C ASP A 16 -13.39 11.29 -8.74
N TRP A 17 -13.97 10.23 -8.21
CA TRP A 17 -13.31 8.95 -8.11
C TRP A 17 -13.00 8.39 -9.49
N VAL A 18 -11.75 8.04 -9.73
CA VAL A 18 -11.27 7.47 -10.99
C VAL A 18 -11.37 5.96 -10.95
N ALA A 19 -11.82 5.33 -12.03
CA ALA A 19 -11.80 3.88 -12.17
C ALA A 19 -10.36 3.34 -12.03
N TYR A 20 -10.23 2.14 -11.49
CA TYR A 20 -8.91 1.56 -11.24
C TYR A 20 -8.08 1.42 -12.51
N GLU A 21 -8.74 1.09 -13.61
CA GLU A 21 -8.16 0.89 -14.93
C GLU A 21 -7.62 2.19 -15.56
N ASP A 22 -8.16 3.36 -15.13
CA ASP A 22 -7.76 4.67 -15.65
C ASP A 22 -6.72 5.36 -14.76
N ARG A 23 -6.42 4.81 -13.59
CA ARG A 23 -5.52 5.39 -12.59
C ARG A 23 -4.12 5.64 -13.15
N GLU A 24 -3.63 4.75 -13.97
CA GLU A 24 -2.30 4.83 -14.54
C GLU A 24 -2.10 6.09 -15.40
N ASN A 25 -3.13 6.54 -16.12
CA ASN A 25 -3.06 7.73 -16.98
C ASN A 25 -2.71 8.97 -16.14
N PHE A 26 -3.37 9.14 -14.99
CA PHE A 26 -3.09 10.24 -14.07
C PHE A 26 -1.67 10.20 -13.51
N LEU A 27 -1.16 9.02 -13.21
CA LEU A 27 0.19 8.86 -12.68
C LEU A 27 1.26 9.15 -13.74
N LEU A 28 1.02 8.73 -14.98
CA LEU A 28 1.96 8.93 -16.08
C LEU A 28 1.98 10.38 -16.59
N GLU A 29 0.87 11.11 -16.45
CA GLU A 29 0.77 12.53 -16.81
C GLU A 29 1.28 13.47 -15.70
N ALA A 30 1.42 12.99 -14.46
CA ALA A 30 1.89 13.80 -13.36
C ALA A 30 3.40 14.02 -13.39
N ASP A 31 3.84 15.20 -12.95
CA ASP A 31 5.26 15.53 -12.78
C ASP A 31 5.82 15.14 -11.41
N LEU A 32 4.95 15.02 -10.38
CA LEU A 32 5.35 14.83 -9.01
C LEU A 32 4.25 14.13 -8.20
N GLY A 33 4.62 13.16 -7.40
CA GLY A 33 3.76 12.47 -6.45
C GLY A 33 3.91 13.02 -5.04
N LEU A 34 2.80 13.27 -4.34
CA LEU A 34 2.81 13.71 -2.96
C LEU A 34 2.29 12.59 -2.05
N ASN A 35 3.05 12.29 -0.97
CA ASN A 35 2.65 11.36 0.08
C ASN A 35 2.78 12.04 1.44
N ILE A 36 1.77 12.85 1.80
CA ILE A 36 1.78 13.68 2.98
C ILE A 36 0.90 13.06 4.06
N HIS A 37 1.44 12.93 5.26
CA HIS A 37 0.75 12.34 6.41
C HIS A 37 1.11 13.05 7.71
N ARG A 38 0.34 12.79 8.77
CA ARG A 38 0.63 13.25 10.12
C ARG A 38 1.47 12.22 10.86
N ASP A 39 2.28 12.66 11.83
CA ASP A 39 2.98 11.75 12.72
C ASP A 39 1.98 11.08 13.68
N ASN A 40 1.81 9.78 13.53
CA ASN A 40 1.02 8.94 14.41
C ASN A 40 1.54 7.50 14.36
N LEU A 41 1.04 6.66 15.27
CA LEU A 41 1.49 5.28 15.37
C LEU A 41 1.23 4.47 14.07
N GLU A 42 0.09 4.69 13.43
CA GLU A 42 -0.25 4.06 12.15
C GLU A 42 0.78 4.41 11.09
N THR A 43 1.14 5.68 10.95
CA THR A 43 2.13 6.14 9.97
C THR A 43 3.48 5.46 10.14
N ARG A 44 3.95 5.30 11.38
CA ARG A 44 5.25 4.70 11.68
C ARG A 44 5.37 3.24 11.23
N PHE A 45 4.26 2.51 11.19
CA PHE A 45 4.21 1.10 10.81
C PHE A 45 3.54 0.84 9.45
N SER A 46 2.99 1.86 8.83
CA SER A 46 2.26 1.75 7.58
C SER A 46 3.20 1.57 6.38
N PHE A 47 2.95 0.56 5.58
CA PHE A 47 3.55 0.46 4.26
C PHE A 47 2.63 1.13 3.24
N ARG A 48 3.02 2.30 2.75
CA ARG A 48 2.21 3.12 1.84
C ARG A 48 2.27 2.57 0.41
N THR A 49 1.40 1.62 0.10
CA THR A 49 1.38 0.92 -1.20
C THR A 49 1.25 1.85 -2.40
N ARG A 50 0.63 3.03 -2.25
CA ARG A 50 0.57 4.05 -3.31
C ARG A 50 1.95 4.48 -3.82
N MET A 51 2.97 4.44 -2.98
CA MET A 51 4.34 4.76 -3.40
C MET A 51 4.90 3.75 -4.40
N MET A 52 4.40 2.50 -4.40
CA MET A 52 4.75 1.51 -5.42
C MET A 52 4.27 1.95 -6.80
N ASP A 53 3.07 2.55 -6.87
CA ASP A 53 2.53 3.11 -8.10
C ASP A 53 3.42 4.27 -8.60
N TYR A 54 3.92 5.12 -7.68
CA TYR A 54 4.84 6.21 -8.04
C TYR A 54 6.18 5.68 -8.56
N PHE A 55 6.74 4.64 -7.93
CA PHE A 55 7.96 4.00 -8.44
C PHE A 55 7.75 3.44 -9.84
N TRP A 56 6.64 2.72 -10.04
CA TRP A 56 6.28 2.14 -11.33
C TRP A 56 6.12 3.20 -12.43
N ALA A 57 5.40 4.30 -12.14
CA ALA A 57 5.21 5.40 -13.08
C ALA A 57 6.48 6.23 -13.32
N GLY A 58 7.54 6.00 -12.54
CA GLY A 58 8.72 6.85 -12.55
C GLY A 58 8.42 8.25 -12.05
N LEU A 59 7.50 8.40 -11.12
CA LEU A 59 7.02 9.68 -10.60
C LEU A 59 7.88 10.10 -9.39
N PRO A 60 8.63 11.21 -9.48
CA PRO A 60 9.38 11.74 -8.34
C PRO A 60 8.49 12.03 -7.15
N ILE A 61 8.99 11.85 -5.93
CA ILE A 61 8.16 11.83 -4.73
C ILE A 61 8.56 12.93 -3.75
N ILE A 62 7.57 13.65 -3.22
CA ILE A 62 7.73 14.40 -1.99
C ILE A 62 6.90 13.71 -0.90
N THR A 63 7.55 13.31 0.19
CA THR A 63 6.88 12.61 1.29
C THR A 63 7.26 13.21 2.64
N THR A 64 6.35 13.13 3.59
CA THR A 64 6.69 13.43 4.99
C THR A 64 7.55 12.32 5.58
N GLU A 65 8.47 12.72 6.46
CA GLU A 65 9.30 11.78 7.21
C GLU A 65 8.47 10.98 8.23
N GLY A 66 8.96 9.80 8.62
CA GLY A 66 8.40 9.01 9.72
C GLY A 66 7.81 7.65 9.34
N ASP A 67 7.67 7.34 8.05
CA ASP A 67 7.30 6.01 7.59
C ASP A 67 8.51 5.24 7.00
N PRO A 68 8.42 3.91 6.86
CA PRO A 68 9.53 3.11 6.31
C PRO A 68 9.94 3.50 4.88
N LEU A 69 8.98 3.96 4.07
CA LEU A 69 9.24 4.32 2.68
C LEU A 69 9.84 5.72 2.52
N SER A 70 9.64 6.63 3.47
CA SER A 70 10.29 7.94 3.47
C SER A 70 11.83 7.81 3.57
N ALA A 71 12.31 6.84 4.35
CA ALA A 71 13.72 6.52 4.41
C ALA A 71 14.25 6.03 3.05
N LEU A 72 13.49 5.18 2.36
CA LEU A 72 13.83 4.68 1.02
C LEU A 72 13.89 5.81 -0.02
N VAL A 73 12.94 6.76 0.03
CA VAL A 73 12.94 7.95 -0.85
C VAL A 73 14.24 8.72 -0.71
N LYS A 74 14.70 8.95 0.52
CA LYS A 74 15.94 9.66 0.81
C LYS A 74 17.17 8.85 0.37
N GLN A 75 17.21 7.56 0.71
CA GLN A 75 18.34 6.68 0.46
C GLN A 75 18.59 6.46 -1.04
N ASN A 76 17.51 6.22 -1.80
CA ASN A 76 17.58 5.94 -3.23
C ASN A 76 17.44 7.19 -4.10
N GLN A 77 17.37 8.38 -3.50
CA GLN A 77 17.21 9.65 -4.22
C GLN A 77 16.01 9.62 -5.17
N LEU A 78 14.83 9.31 -4.64
CA LEU A 78 13.59 9.22 -5.41
C LEU A 78 12.79 10.54 -5.41
N GLY A 79 13.30 11.54 -4.69
CA GLY A 79 12.65 12.82 -4.49
C GLY A 79 13.10 13.50 -3.20
N LEU A 80 12.19 14.16 -2.50
CA LEU A 80 12.46 14.91 -1.28
C LEU A 80 11.64 14.39 -0.11
N THR A 81 12.21 14.51 1.10
CA THR A 81 11.49 14.30 2.36
C THR A 81 11.34 15.62 3.09
N VAL A 82 10.22 15.81 3.77
CA VAL A 82 9.91 17.02 4.56
C VAL A 82 9.45 16.64 5.96
N PRO A 83 9.71 17.49 6.97
CA PRO A 83 9.21 17.25 8.31
C PRO A 83 7.68 17.19 8.34
N CYS A 84 7.13 16.37 9.26
CA CYS A 84 5.69 16.26 9.43
C CYS A 84 5.12 17.59 9.97
N GLY A 85 4.06 18.10 9.33
CA GLY A 85 3.36 19.33 9.73
C GLY A 85 4.05 20.61 9.28
N ASP A 86 5.18 20.55 8.60
CA ASP A 86 5.90 21.72 8.10
C ASP A 86 5.43 22.07 6.67
N ALA A 87 4.44 22.97 6.59
CA ALA A 87 3.87 23.42 5.33
C ALA A 87 4.86 24.29 4.52
N GLU A 88 5.77 24.99 5.17
CA GLU A 88 6.77 25.84 4.51
C GLU A 88 7.85 24.97 3.85
N ALA A 89 8.35 23.97 4.56
CA ALA A 89 9.28 23.01 3.99
C ALA A 89 8.65 22.24 2.80
N LEU A 90 7.35 21.91 2.88
CA LEU A 90 6.63 21.28 1.77
C LEU A 90 6.53 22.22 0.56
N ALA A 91 6.18 23.49 0.77
CA ALA A 91 6.10 24.48 -0.30
C ALA A 91 7.48 24.67 -0.99
N HIS A 92 8.55 24.80 -0.22
CA HIS A 92 9.91 24.88 -0.75
C HIS A 92 10.31 23.63 -1.53
N ALA A 93 9.95 22.45 -1.05
CA ALA A 93 10.22 21.18 -1.74
C ALA A 93 9.50 21.09 -3.09
N ILE A 94 8.24 21.53 -3.14
CA ILE A 94 7.45 21.58 -4.40
C ILE A 94 8.08 22.56 -5.38
N LEU A 95 8.40 23.78 -4.96
CA LEU A 95 9.03 24.79 -5.82
C LEU A 95 10.37 24.31 -6.35
N ARG A 96 11.23 23.77 -5.48
CA ARG A 96 12.51 23.19 -5.90
C ARG A 96 12.32 22.07 -6.94
N ALA A 97 11.37 21.19 -6.72
CA ALA A 97 11.07 20.13 -7.66
C ALA A 97 10.50 20.66 -8.98
N ALA A 98 9.72 21.75 -8.97
CA ALA A 98 9.18 22.39 -10.16
C ALA A 98 10.27 23.04 -11.00
N ASP A 99 11.22 23.71 -10.39
CA ASP A 99 12.24 24.52 -11.07
C ASP A 99 13.40 23.68 -11.63
N ASP A 100 13.74 22.54 -10.98
CA ASP A 100 14.90 21.72 -11.34
C ASP A 100 14.51 20.48 -12.15
N GLN A 101 14.35 20.67 -13.46
CA GLN A 101 14.01 19.58 -14.38
C GLN A 101 15.08 18.49 -14.43
N ALA A 102 16.36 18.84 -14.34
CA ALA A 102 17.45 17.86 -14.41
C ALA A 102 17.42 16.91 -13.21
N THR A 103 17.22 17.47 -12.02
CA THR A 103 17.05 16.68 -10.79
C THR A 103 15.79 15.81 -10.85
N ARG A 104 14.65 16.34 -11.33
CA ARG A 104 13.43 15.52 -11.52
C ARG A 104 13.69 14.33 -12.45
N GLN A 105 14.41 14.54 -13.53
CA GLN A 105 14.74 13.45 -14.46
C GLN A 105 15.59 12.37 -13.78
N THR A 106 16.56 12.77 -12.95
CA THR A 106 17.34 11.83 -12.16
C THR A 106 16.46 11.02 -11.19
N TRP A 107 15.58 11.68 -10.45
CA TRP A 107 14.64 11.01 -9.55
C TRP A 107 13.72 10.05 -10.29
N LYS A 108 13.23 10.44 -11.48
CA LYS A 108 12.42 9.57 -12.34
C LYS A 108 13.13 8.27 -12.68
N LEU A 109 14.39 8.35 -13.12
CA LEU A 109 15.19 7.16 -13.44
C LEU A 109 15.42 6.28 -12.22
N ASN A 110 15.67 6.90 -11.07
CA ASN A 110 15.85 6.20 -9.80
C ASN A 110 14.55 5.49 -9.36
N CYS A 111 13.37 6.13 -9.53
CA CYS A 111 12.08 5.50 -9.25
C CYS A 111 11.87 4.26 -10.12
N LEU A 112 12.11 4.35 -11.42
CA LEU A 112 12.00 3.22 -12.35
C LEU A 112 13.00 2.09 -12.02
N ALA A 113 14.21 2.42 -11.56
CA ALA A 113 15.18 1.44 -11.10
C ALA A 113 14.70 0.75 -9.80
N THR A 114 14.20 1.53 -8.84
CA THR A 114 13.67 1.04 -7.57
C THR A 114 12.43 0.15 -7.79
N ALA A 115 11.56 0.47 -8.76
CA ALA A 115 10.40 -0.34 -9.08
C ALA A 115 10.75 -1.81 -9.39
N LYS A 116 11.90 -2.06 -9.99
CA LYS A 116 12.38 -3.42 -10.31
C LYS A 116 12.66 -4.26 -9.07
N GLU A 117 13.01 -3.62 -7.95
CA GLU A 117 13.26 -4.29 -6.68
C GLU A 117 11.95 -4.79 -6.04
N PHE A 118 10.83 -4.19 -6.40
CA PHE A 118 9.49 -4.53 -5.94
C PHE A 118 8.68 -5.35 -6.96
N SER A 119 9.36 -5.90 -7.99
CA SER A 119 8.70 -6.83 -8.91
C SER A 119 8.25 -8.10 -8.20
N TRP A 120 7.15 -8.69 -8.64
CA TRP A 120 6.61 -9.92 -8.07
C TRP A 120 7.66 -11.04 -7.98
N ASP A 121 8.47 -11.22 -9.00
CA ASP A 121 9.51 -12.25 -9.04
C ASP A 121 10.53 -12.08 -7.91
N ARG A 122 10.89 -10.84 -7.59
CA ARG A 122 11.84 -10.55 -6.51
C ARG A 122 11.20 -10.64 -5.13
N VAL A 123 10.04 -10.03 -4.97
CA VAL A 123 9.35 -9.98 -3.67
C VAL A 123 8.88 -11.36 -3.23
N PHE A 124 8.48 -12.23 -4.17
CA PHE A 124 8.01 -13.58 -3.87
C PHE A 124 9.11 -14.62 -3.83
N GLU A 125 10.35 -14.31 -4.25
CA GLU A 125 11.43 -15.29 -4.23
C GLU A 125 11.67 -15.94 -2.85
N PRO A 126 11.67 -15.21 -1.71
CA PRO A 126 11.80 -15.85 -0.40
C PRO A 126 10.67 -16.83 -0.10
N VAL A 127 9.44 -16.49 -0.51
CA VAL A 127 8.27 -17.38 -0.33
C VAL A 127 8.39 -18.59 -1.24
N ALA A 128 8.77 -18.40 -2.51
CA ALA A 128 8.98 -19.48 -3.46
C ALA A 128 10.11 -20.43 -3.01
N ALA A 129 11.21 -19.88 -2.48
CA ALA A 129 12.30 -20.65 -1.92
C ALA A 129 11.83 -21.50 -0.73
N TRP A 130 11.05 -20.88 0.18
CA TRP A 130 10.49 -21.62 1.31
C TRP A 130 9.52 -22.73 0.84
N CYS A 131 8.67 -22.48 -0.15
CA CYS A 131 7.75 -23.48 -0.70
C CYS A 131 8.51 -24.68 -1.32
N ARG A 132 9.67 -24.44 -1.93
CA ARG A 132 10.51 -25.51 -2.49
C ARG A 132 11.17 -26.38 -1.41
N SER A 133 11.49 -25.79 -0.27
CA SER A 133 12.11 -26.49 0.87
C SER A 133 11.56 -25.92 2.19
N PRO A 134 10.33 -26.33 2.58
CA PRO A 134 9.68 -25.78 3.75
C PRO A 134 10.39 -26.21 5.02
N ILE A 135 10.72 -25.24 5.87
CA ILE A 135 11.31 -25.48 7.19
C ILE A 135 10.26 -25.11 8.23
N GLN A 136 9.98 -26.05 9.13
CA GLN A 136 9.11 -25.80 10.26
C GLN A 136 9.78 -24.82 11.22
N ALA A 137 9.05 -23.80 11.64
CA ALA A 137 9.56 -22.85 12.64
C ALA A 137 9.78 -23.56 13.98
N ARG A 138 10.91 -23.25 14.64
CA ARG A 138 11.33 -23.91 15.90
C ARG A 138 10.33 -23.74 17.05
N ASP A 139 9.61 -22.62 17.07
CA ASP A 139 8.58 -22.32 18.06
C ASP A 139 7.37 -23.26 17.98
N LYS A 140 7.18 -23.95 16.86
CA LYS A 140 6.14 -24.99 16.72
C LYS A 140 6.46 -26.30 17.45
N GLU A 141 7.68 -26.47 17.87
CA GLU A 141 8.05 -27.59 18.76
C GLU A 141 7.55 -27.34 20.20
N TYR A 142 7.26 -26.09 20.55
CA TYR A 142 6.72 -25.69 21.85
C TYR A 142 5.19 -25.63 21.81
N THR A 143 4.55 -26.80 21.68
CA THR A 143 3.08 -26.92 21.68
C THR A 143 2.41 -26.27 22.90
N ASP A 144 3.10 -26.23 24.03
CA ASP A 144 2.58 -25.64 25.27
C ASP A 144 2.46 -24.12 25.18
N VAL A 145 3.41 -23.45 24.53
CA VAL A 145 3.36 -21.99 24.29
C VAL A 145 2.23 -21.66 23.32
N TRP A 146 2.08 -22.46 22.26
CA TRP A 146 0.99 -22.28 21.30
C TRP A 146 -0.37 -22.48 21.94
N ASN A 147 -0.54 -23.56 22.71
CA ASN A 147 -1.78 -23.84 23.42
C ASN A 147 -2.12 -22.78 24.47
N SER A 148 -1.11 -22.18 25.12
CA SER A 148 -1.31 -21.07 26.07
C SER A 148 -1.73 -19.77 25.38
N CYS A 149 -1.25 -19.51 24.16
CA CYS A 149 -1.59 -18.29 23.38
C CYS A 149 -2.95 -18.41 22.68
N VAL A 150 -3.31 -19.62 22.23
CA VAL A 150 -4.55 -19.86 21.47
C VAL A 150 -5.72 -20.24 22.38
N GLY A 151 -5.45 -20.47 23.68
CA GLY A 151 -6.41 -21.07 24.62
C GLY A 151 -6.68 -22.53 24.25
N ASP A 152 -7.47 -23.21 25.05
CA ASP A 152 -7.85 -24.63 24.86
C ASP A 152 -8.79 -24.79 23.63
N SER A 153 -8.35 -24.28 22.48
CA SER A 153 -9.09 -24.30 21.22
C SER A 153 -8.62 -25.41 20.29
N GLY A 154 -8.47 -26.60 20.85
CA GLY A 154 -8.56 -27.84 20.07
C GLY A 154 -9.94 -28.03 19.44
N SER A 155 -10.86 -27.15 19.77
CA SER A 155 -12.15 -26.96 19.08
C SER A 155 -12.17 -25.58 18.44
N TRP A 156 -12.37 -25.53 17.14
CA TRP A 156 -12.86 -24.32 16.45
C TRP A 156 -13.93 -23.68 17.35
N PRO A 157 -13.96 -22.34 17.51
CA PRO A 157 -14.97 -21.67 18.31
C PRO A 157 -16.32 -22.29 18.00
N LYS A 158 -17.06 -22.73 19.02
CA LYS A 158 -18.38 -23.38 18.83
C LYS A 158 -19.32 -22.56 17.95
N HIS A 159 -19.00 -21.27 17.77
CA HIS A 159 -19.72 -20.29 16.95
C HIS A 159 -19.02 -19.98 15.60
N ALA A 160 -17.96 -20.69 15.20
CA ALA A 160 -17.31 -20.43 13.90
C ALA A 160 -18.29 -20.59 12.74
N TRP A 161 -19.20 -21.57 12.83
CA TRP A 161 -20.26 -21.77 11.84
C TRP A 161 -21.24 -20.59 11.75
N GLU A 162 -21.57 -19.92 12.87
CA GLU A 162 -22.41 -18.72 12.91
C GLU A 162 -21.74 -17.56 12.18
N TYR A 163 -20.44 -17.35 12.39
CA TYR A 163 -19.67 -16.36 11.67
C TYR A 163 -19.67 -16.62 10.15
N TYR A 164 -19.42 -17.86 9.74
CA TYR A 164 -19.44 -18.22 8.32
C TYR A 164 -20.86 -18.15 7.73
N LEU A 165 -21.87 -18.50 8.49
CA LEU A 165 -23.27 -18.39 8.07
C LEU A 165 -23.68 -16.91 7.89
N GLN A 166 -23.35 -16.06 8.85
CA GLN A 166 -23.62 -14.62 8.74
C GLN A 166 -22.91 -14.01 7.53
N ARG A 167 -21.66 -14.39 7.29
CA ARG A 167 -20.90 -13.92 6.13
C ARG A 167 -21.47 -14.44 4.81
N ALA A 168 -21.95 -15.67 4.76
CA ALA A 168 -22.65 -16.24 3.60
C ALA A 168 -23.98 -15.55 3.34
N LEU A 169 -24.76 -15.29 4.40
CA LEU A 169 -26.04 -14.56 4.31
C LEU A 169 -25.83 -13.09 3.88
N HIS A 170 -24.80 -12.43 4.39
CA HIS A 170 -24.44 -11.08 3.95
C HIS A 170 -24.10 -11.08 2.46
N HIS A 171 -23.27 -12.01 2.02
CA HIS A 171 -22.89 -12.14 0.61
C HIS A 171 -24.09 -12.45 -0.28
N TYR A 172 -24.97 -13.35 0.16
CA TYR A 172 -26.23 -13.64 -0.51
C TYR A 172 -27.12 -12.41 -0.68
N ARG A 173 -27.24 -11.59 0.36
CA ARG A 173 -28.02 -10.34 0.32
C ARG A 173 -27.46 -9.33 -0.68
N VAL A 174 -26.12 -9.29 -0.85
CA VAL A 174 -25.45 -8.34 -1.73
C VAL A 174 -25.39 -8.82 -3.18
N THR A 175 -25.14 -10.12 -3.40
CA THR A 175 -24.81 -10.66 -4.74
C THR A 175 -25.86 -11.66 -5.27
N GLY A 176 -26.85 -12.03 -4.44
CA GLY A 176 -27.87 -13.04 -4.78
C GLY A 176 -27.31 -14.47 -4.89
N MET A 177 -28.20 -15.40 -5.28
CA MET A 177 -27.88 -16.85 -5.38
C MET A 177 -26.70 -17.16 -6.32
N ARG A 178 -26.56 -16.43 -7.43
CA ARG A 178 -25.50 -16.67 -8.41
C ARG A 178 -24.12 -16.36 -7.83
N GLY A 179 -23.98 -15.29 -7.09
CA GLY A 179 -22.70 -14.92 -6.44
C GLY A 179 -22.30 -15.90 -5.33
N LEU A 180 -23.25 -16.45 -4.59
CA LEU A 180 -23.00 -17.47 -3.57
C LEU A 180 -22.53 -18.79 -4.22
N ALA A 181 -23.21 -19.24 -5.29
CA ALA A 181 -22.86 -20.46 -6.00
C ALA A 181 -21.43 -20.41 -6.59
N THR A 182 -21.02 -19.29 -7.17
CA THR A 182 -19.70 -19.11 -7.74
C THR A 182 -18.59 -19.23 -6.68
N ARG A 183 -18.81 -18.73 -5.47
CA ARG A 183 -17.83 -18.86 -4.37
C ARG A 183 -17.77 -20.26 -3.77
N VAL A 184 -18.89 -20.95 -3.65
CA VAL A 184 -18.92 -22.33 -3.15
C VAL A 184 -18.19 -23.26 -4.12
N ILE A 185 -18.38 -23.07 -5.43
CA ILE A 185 -17.68 -23.85 -6.46
C ILE A 185 -16.18 -23.57 -6.44
N SER A 186 -15.75 -22.31 -6.30
CA SER A 186 -14.31 -21.96 -6.21
C SER A 186 -13.65 -22.53 -4.96
N TRP A 187 -14.39 -22.70 -3.87
CA TRP A 187 -13.89 -23.31 -2.63
C TRP A 187 -13.79 -24.84 -2.70
N SER A 188 -14.67 -25.49 -3.45
CA SER A 188 -14.66 -26.94 -3.62
C SER A 188 -13.64 -27.43 -4.66
N CYS A 189 -13.22 -26.58 -5.61
CA CYS A 189 -12.19 -26.90 -6.61
C CYS A 189 -10.75 -26.62 -6.14
N GLY A 190 -10.54 -26.06 -4.95
CA GLY A 190 -9.25 -25.66 -4.39
C GLY A 190 -8.70 -26.62 -3.32
N ARG A 191 -8.95 -27.94 -3.45
CA ARG A 191 -8.27 -28.98 -2.67
C ARG A 191 -7.46 -29.88 -3.57
#